data_8b8e06daeefab384c64a68feec004f45
#
_entry.id   8b8e06daeefab384c64a68feec004f45
#
_cell.length_a   1.000
_cell.length_b   1.000
_cell.length_c   1.000
_cell.angle_alpha   90.00
_cell.angle_beta   90.00
_cell.angle_gamma   90.00
#
_symmetry.space_group_name_H-M   'P 1'
#
loop_
_entity.id
_entity.type
_entity.pdbx_description
1 polymer ?
#
loop_
_entity_poly.entity_id
_entity_poly.type
_entity_poly.pdbx_seq_one_letter_code
_entity_poly.pdbx_strand_id
1 'polypeptide(L)'
;WVRDSDLSPKTVVRDMYERAMTFADFVGYYKLARSEGLVLRYLSDAYRAARQTIPDDAKTDDLRDLIEWLGEVVRQVDSSLLDEWEAMVSGAVPEAVEGSVIEPVEIRPPSVLSNPRAFRVLVRNELFRRVQLADLEDWQALGELDAASGFDADRWADSMDAYFDEHG
;
A
#
# COMPACT_ATOMS: atom_id res chain seq x y z
N TRP A 1 -3.12 19.79 13.08
CA TRP A 1 -3.07 19.54 11.62
C TRP A 1 -4.44 19.15 11.03
N VAL A 2 -5.49 19.17 11.80
CA VAL A 2 -6.85 18.74 11.40
C VAL A 2 -7.80 19.93 11.26
N ARG A 3 -7.35 21.17 11.22
CA ARG A 3 -8.25 22.33 11.27
C ARG A 3 -8.87 22.76 9.93
N ASP A 4 -8.40 22.25 8.78
CA ASP A 4 -8.81 22.76 7.46
C ASP A 4 -9.05 21.69 6.38
N SER A 5 -9.07 20.40 6.74
CA SER A 5 -9.39 19.34 5.78
C SER A 5 -10.46 18.42 6.36
N ASP A 6 -11.35 17.94 5.51
CA ASP A 6 -12.33 16.89 5.81
C ASP A 6 -11.68 15.57 6.25
N LEU A 7 -10.33 15.55 6.33
CA LEU A 7 -9.54 14.39 6.71
C LEU A 7 -9.53 14.22 8.23
N SER A 8 -10.16 13.18 8.71
CA SER A 8 -10.03 12.72 10.09
C SER A 8 -9.09 11.51 10.17
N PRO A 9 -8.39 11.30 11.30
CA PRO A 9 -7.56 10.11 11.46
C PRO A 9 -8.29 8.79 11.18
N LYS A 10 -9.59 8.73 11.46
CA LYS A 10 -10.43 7.54 11.24
C LYS A 10 -10.67 7.24 9.75
N THR A 11 -10.53 8.21 8.88
CA THR A 11 -10.80 8.06 7.44
C THR A 11 -9.54 7.85 6.61
N VAL A 12 -8.34 8.02 7.18
CA VAL A 12 -7.07 7.91 6.44
C VAL A 12 -6.94 6.57 5.72
N VAL A 13 -7.02 5.47 6.46
CA VAL A 13 -6.87 4.11 5.90
C VAL A 13 -7.96 3.83 4.87
N ARG A 14 -9.21 4.20 5.18
CA ARG A 14 -10.35 4.02 4.30
C ARG A 14 -10.16 4.80 3.00
N ASP A 15 -9.79 6.06 3.07
CA ASP A 15 -9.66 6.93 1.92
C ASP A 15 -8.53 6.48 0.99
N MET A 16 -7.39 6.09 1.56
CA MET A 16 -6.29 5.48 0.79
C MET A 16 -6.72 4.19 0.08
N TYR A 17 -7.45 3.32 0.78
CA TYR A 17 -7.86 2.02 0.25
C TYR A 17 -8.94 2.16 -0.83
N GLU A 18 -9.98 2.98 -0.58
CA GLU A 18 -11.09 3.19 -1.53
C GLU A 18 -10.64 3.91 -2.81
N ARG A 19 -9.63 4.79 -2.70
CA ARG A 19 -9.08 5.52 -3.85
C ARG A 19 -7.83 4.88 -4.44
N ALA A 20 -7.46 3.72 -3.98
CA ALA A 20 -6.24 3.01 -4.41
C ALA A 20 -4.96 3.88 -4.38
N MET A 21 -4.87 4.82 -3.42
CA MET A 21 -3.75 5.73 -3.29
C MET A 21 -2.52 5.02 -2.73
N THR A 22 -1.35 5.30 -3.30
CA THR A 22 -0.08 5.03 -2.63
C THR A 22 0.10 6.00 -1.46
N PHE A 23 1.06 5.72 -0.57
CA PHE A 23 1.39 6.65 0.51
C PHE A 23 1.81 8.04 -0.02
N ALA A 24 2.62 8.07 -1.09
CA ALA A 24 3.06 9.30 -1.72
C ALA A 24 1.90 10.09 -2.33
N ASP A 25 0.96 9.41 -3.02
CA ASP A 25 -0.24 10.05 -3.58
C ASP A 25 -1.09 10.67 -2.47
N PHE A 26 -1.29 9.95 -1.37
CA PHE A 26 -2.05 10.44 -0.23
C PHE A 26 -1.42 11.68 0.41
N VAL A 27 -0.10 11.62 0.66
CA VAL A 27 0.66 12.76 1.21
C VAL A 27 0.60 13.95 0.27
N GLY A 28 0.73 13.75 -1.04
CA GLY A 28 0.63 14.80 -2.06
C GLY A 28 -0.75 15.41 -2.15
N TYR A 29 -1.79 14.58 -2.25
CA TYR A 29 -3.19 15.01 -2.38
C TYR A 29 -3.65 15.88 -1.21
N TYR A 30 -3.35 15.45 0.02
CA TYR A 30 -3.70 16.18 1.23
C TYR A 30 -2.64 17.19 1.69
N LYS A 31 -1.56 17.39 0.91
CA LYS A 31 -0.45 18.33 1.19
C LYS A 31 0.18 18.11 2.56
N LEU A 32 0.37 16.85 2.96
CA LEU A 32 0.82 16.43 4.28
C LEU A 32 2.33 16.22 4.38
N ALA A 33 3.15 16.73 3.46
CA ALA A 33 4.60 16.53 3.44
C ALA A 33 5.30 16.84 4.77
N ARG A 34 4.81 17.84 5.54
CA ARG A 34 5.36 18.17 6.87
C ARG A 34 4.94 17.22 7.98
N SER A 35 3.93 16.40 7.74
CA SER A 35 3.33 15.46 8.69
C SER A 35 3.45 14.00 8.23
N GLU A 36 4.26 13.75 7.22
CA GLU A 36 4.45 12.46 6.58
C GLU A 36 4.77 11.35 7.60
N GLY A 37 5.79 11.59 8.45
CA GLY A 37 6.16 10.64 9.50
C GLY A 37 5.04 10.38 10.53
N LEU A 38 4.18 11.37 10.80
CA LEU A 38 3.03 11.17 11.67
C LEU A 38 1.96 10.29 11.01
N VAL A 39 1.71 10.50 9.71
CA VAL A 39 0.78 9.66 8.93
C VAL A 39 1.28 8.23 8.88
N LEU A 40 2.56 8.03 8.55
CA LEU A 40 3.17 6.70 8.49
C LEU A 40 3.09 5.97 9.84
N ARG A 41 3.40 6.66 10.93
CA ARG A 41 3.26 6.10 12.28
C ARG A 41 1.82 5.69 12.56
N TYR A 42 0.86 6.54 12.21
CA TYR A 42 -0.56 6.22 12.37
C TYR A 42 -0.96 4.95 11.59
N LEU A 43 -0.52 4.80 10.34
CA LEU A 43 -0.77 3.61 9.54
C LEU A 43 -0.15 2.35 10.17
N SER A 44 1.08 2.45 10.68
CA SER A 44 1.75 1.36 11.39
C SER A 44 0.98 0.95 12.65
N ASP A 45 0.52 1.93 13.45
CA ASP A 45 -0.25 1.66 14.68
C ASP A 45 -1.61 1.05 14.34
N ALA A 46 -2.27 1.51 13.25
CA ALA A 46 -3.52 0.95 12.77
C ALA A 46 -3.36 -0.51 12.31
N TYR A 47 -2.28 -0.83 11.58
CA TYR A 47 -1.94 -2.19 11.18
C TYR A 47 -1.76 -3.10 12.38
N ARG A 48 -0.93 -2.69 13.36
CA ARG A 48 -0.66 -3.47 14.57
C ARG A 48 -1.92 -3.70 15.37
N ALA A 49 -2.73 -2.65 15.57
CA ALA A 49 -4.00 -2.75 16.29
C ALA A 49 -4.95 -3.73 15.58
N ALA A 50 -5.16 -3.62 14.29
CA ALA A 50 -6.04 -4.51 13.53
C ALA A 50 -5.58 -5.97 13.57
N ARG A 51 -4.26 -6.19 13.53
CA ARG A 51 -3.69 -7.54 13.58
C ARG A 51 -3.80 -8.19 14.96
N GLN A 52 -3.58 -7.42 16.03
CA GLN A 52 -3.53 -7.94 17.41
C GLN A 52 -4.87 -7.96 18.13
N THR A 53 -5.72 -6.93 17.94
CA THR A 53 -6.91 -6.77 18.77
C THR A 53 -8.13 -7.48 18.21
N ILE A 54 -8.14 -7.79 16.93
CA ILE A 54 -9.26 -8.49 16.30
C ILE A 54 -8.94 -9.98 16.27
N PRO A 55 -9.74 -10.84 16.93
CA PRO A 55 -9.57 -12.29 16.87
C PRO A 55 -9.65 -12.82 15.44
N ASP A 56 -8.92 -13.90 15.13
CA ASP A 56 -8.83 -14.42 13.75
C ASP A 56 -10.15 -14.96 13.23
N ASP A 57 -11.00 -15.48 14.09
CA ASP A 57 -12.35 -15.95 13.77
C ASP A 57 -13.34 -14.80 13.48
N ALA A 58 -13.07 -13.61 13.99
CA ALA A 58 -13.84 -12.40 13.71
C ALA A 58 -13.36 -11.61 12.47
N LYS A 59 -12.20 -11.94 11.92
CA LYS A 59 -11.68 -11.30 10.72
C LYS A 59 -12.38 -11.83 9.47
N THR A 60 -13.14 -10.98 8.78
CA THR A 60 -13.67 -11.27 7.44
C THR A 60 -12.52 -11.33 6.41
N ASP A 61 -12.77 -11.90 5.24
CA ASP A 61 -11.76 -11.93 4.17
C ASP A 61 -11.38 -10.52 3.70
N ASP A 62 -12.35 -9.61 3.58
CA ASP A 62 -12.10 -8.20 3.23
C ASP A 62 -11.22 -7.50 4.27
N LEU A 63 -11.45 -7.77 5.56
CA LEU A 63 -10.63 -7.21 6.63
C LEU A 63 -9.21 -7.78 6.62
N ARG A 64 -9.07 -9.07 6.30
CA ARG A 64 -7.74 -9.68 6.13
C ARG A 64 -6.99 -9.07 4.95
N ASP A 65 -7.66 -8.87 3.83
CA ASP A 65 -7.09 -8.23 2.66
C ASP A 65 -6.66 -6.77 2.96
N LEU A 66 -7.50 -6.03 3.70
CA LEU A 66 -7.17 -4.67 4.15
C LEU A 66 -5.94 -4.65 5.09
N ILE A 67 -5.85 -5.57 6.04
CA ILE A 67 -4.71 -5.66 6.96
C ILE A 67 -3.41 -5.97 6.19
N GLU A 68 -3.43 -6.93 5.27
CA GLU A 68 -2.25 -7.28 4.48
C GLU A 68 -1.82 -6.12 3.57
N TRP A 69 -2.77 -5.46 2.91
CA TRP A 69 -2.49 -4.26 2.13
C TRP A 69 -1.86 -3.15 2.98
N LEU A 70 -2.41 -2.88 4.15
CA LEU A 70 -1.91 -1.82 5.03
C LEU A 70 -0.48 -2.13 5.50
N GLY A 71 -0.19 -3.39 5.79
CA GLY A 71 1.16 -3.85 6.09
C GLY A 71 2.13 -3.58 4.95
N GLU A 72 1.74 -3.87 3.70
CA GLU A 72 2.58 -3.61 2.53
C GLU A 72 2.78 -2.11 2.26
N VAL A 73 1.74 -1.29 2.42
CA VAL A 73 1.88 0.18 2.29
C VAL A 73 2.92 0.72 3.27
N VAL A 74 2.91 0.26 4.51
CA VAL A 74 3.90 0.69 5.51
C VAL A 74 5.29 0.16 5.16
N ARG A 75 5.44 -1.11 4.77
CA ARG A 75 6.75 -1.71 4.40
C ARG A 75 7.39 -1.03 3.20
N GLN A 76 6.61 -0.62 2.21
CA GLN A 76 7.12 0.09 1.03
C GLN A 76 7.75 1.45 1.37
N VAL A 77 7.31 2.08 2.45
CA VAL A 77 7.83 3.37 2.89
C VAL A 77 8.97 3.19 3.91
N ASP A 78 8.76 2.34 4.89
CA ASP A 78 9.74 2.04 5.94
C ASP A 78 9.49 0.64 6.52
N SER A 79 10.26 -0.34 6.08
CA SER A 79 10.12 -1.72 6.53
C SER A 79 10.50 -1.89 8.00
N SER A 80 11.43 -1.08 8.51
CA SER A 80 11.93 -1.19 9.88
C SER A 80 10.83 -1.02 10.93
N LEU A 81 9.81 -0.22 10.63
CA LEU A 81 8.67 0.02 11.54
C LEU A 81 7.86 -1.25 11.84
N LEU A 82 7.83 -2.21 10.94
CA LEU A 82 7.08 -3.46 11.09
C LEU A 82 7.98 -4.66 11.38
N ASP A 83 9.17 -4.72 10.81
CA ASP A 83 10.07 -5.87 10.90
C ASP A 83 10.47 -6.17 12.34
N GLU A 84 10.84 -5.15 13.13
CA GLU A 84 11.15 -5.31 14.55
C GLU A 84 9.96 -5.81 15.36
N TRP A 85 8.78 -5.27 15.06
CA TRP A 85 7.56 -5.66 15.75
C TRP A 85 7.14 -7.09 15.40
N GLU A 86 7.19 -7.47 14.13
CA GLU A 86 6.87 -8.82 13.65
C GLU A 86 7.83 -9.87 14.22
N ALA A 87 9.12 -9.54 14.32
CA ALA A 87 10.11 -10.38 14.96
C ALA A 87 9.78 -10.63 16.45
N MET A 88 9.39 -9.59 17.18
CA MET A 88 8.97 -9.73 18.57
C MET A 88 7.70 -10.59 18.75
N VAL A 89 6.70 -10.41 17.88
CA VAL A 89 5.42 -11.14 17.96
C VAL A 89 5.58 -12.60 17.55
N SER A 90 6.42 -12.88 16.56
CA SER A 90 6.70 -14.25 16.10
C SER A 90 7.61 -15.08 17.03
N GLY A 91 8.15 -14.43 18.09
CA GLY A 91 9.10 -15.08 18.99
C GLY A 91 10.47 -15.34 18.35
N ALA A 92 10.73 -14.80 17.18
CA ALA A 92 12.02 -14.83 16.51
C ALA A 92 12.97 -13.76 17.12
N VAL A 93 13.09 -13.73 18.45
CA VAL A 93 14.18 -13.02 19.11
C VAL A 93 15.42 -13.88 18.83
N PRO A 94 16.47 -13.37 18.20
CA PRO A 94 17.72 -14.10 18.15
C PRO A 94 18.19 -14.28 19.62
N GLU A 95 18.16 -15.48 20.15
CA GLU A 95 18.94 -15.77 21.35
C GLU A 95 20.38 -15.37 21.03
N ALA A 96 20.87 -14.40 21.75
CA ALA A 96 22.27 -14.02 21.72
C ALA A 96 23.06 -15.20 22.25
N VAL A 97 23.42 -16.13 21.37
CA VAL A 97 24.40 -17.15 21.66
C VAL A 97 25.75 -16.46 21.58
N GLU A 98 26.32 -16.12 22.75
CA GLU A 98 27.67 -15.65 22.85
C GLU A 98 28.62 -16.74 22.26
N GLY A 99 29.25 -16.39 21.13
CA GLY A 99 30.39 -17.18 20.61
C GLY A 99 30.27 -17.78 19.22
N SER A 100 29.20 -17.52 18.47
CA SER A 100 29.14 -17.94 17.06
C SER A 100 29.44 -16.77 16.13
N VAL A 101 30.41 -16.92 15.24
CA VAL A 101 30.63 -16.02 14.11
C VAL A 101 29.43 -16.20 13.20
N ILE A 102 28.44 -15.34 13.37
CA ILE A 102 27.26 -15.32 12.52
C ILE A 102 27.68 -14.66 11.20
N GLU A 103 27.81 -15.47 10.13
CA GLU A 103 27.72 -14.88 8.79
C GLU A 103 26.40 -14.10 8.73
N PRO A 104 26.40 -12.87 8.17
CA PRO A 104 25.17 -12.09 8.06
C PRO A 104 24.20 -12.90 7.18
N VAL A 105 23.22 -13.52 7.81
CA VAL A 105 22.06 -14.03 7.10
C VAL A 105 21.38 -12.79 6.53
N GLU A 106 21.51 -12.61 5.21
CA GLU A 106 20.69 -11.62 4.51
C GLU A 106 19.22 -11.97 4.77
N ILE A 107 18.63 -11.32 5.77
CA ILE A 107 17.17 -11.33 5.96
C ILE A 107 16.64 -10.52 4.79
N ARG A 108 16.42 -11.18 3.67
CA ARG A 108 15.68 -10.56 2.57
C ARG A 108 14.30 -10.26 3.10
N PRO A 109 13.85 -9.00 3.02
CA PRO A 109 12.48 -8.67 3.37
C PRO A 109 11.55 -9.61 2.60
N PRO A 110 10.49 -10.15 3.24
CA PRO A 110 9.57 -11.06 2.56
C PRO A 110 9.09 -10.38 1.29
N SER A 111 9.36 -11.00 0.16
CA SER A 111 8.92 -10.50 -1.14
C SER A 111 7.39 -10.39 -1.12
N VAL A 112 6.83 -9.31 -1.67
CA VAL A 112 5.38 -9.17 -1.89
C VAL A 112 4.80 -10.42 -2.57
N LEU A 113 5.59 -11.09 -3.41
CA LEU A 113 5.23 -12.35 -4.07
C LEU A 113 5.07 -13.52 -3.10
N SER A 114 5.62 -13.45 -1.90
CA SER A 114 5.45 -14.49 -0.87
C SER A 114 4.14 -14.37 -0.10
N ASN A 115 3.44 -13.24 -0.25
CA ASN A 115 2.12 -13.01 0.35
C ASN A 115 1.03 -12.88 -0.74
N PRO A 116 0.33 -13.97 -1.11
CA PRO A 116 -0.66 -13.95 -2.19
C PRO A 116 -1.84 -13.00 -1.94
N ARG A 117 -2.19 -12.71 -0.69
CA ARG A 117 -3.26 -11.74 -0.36
C ARG A 117 -2.79 -10.32 -0.65
N ALA A 118 -1.66 -9.92 -0.10
CA ALA A 118 -1.08 -8.61 -0.34
C ALA A 118 -0.85 -8.38 -1.84
N PHE A 119 -0.29 -9.37 -2.54
CA PHE A 119 -0.09 -9.30 -3.97
C PHE A 119 -1.39 -9.03 -4.74
N ARG A 120 -2.47 -9.78 -4.45
CA ARG A 120 -3.78 -9.58 -5.11
C ARG A 120 -4.34 -8.18 -4.85
N VAL A 121 -4.22 -7.68 -3.63
CA VAL A 121 -4.73 -6.35 -3.29
C VAL A 121 -3.92 -5.26 -4.00
N LEU A 122 -2.60 -5.39 -4.07
CA LEU A 122 -1.76 -4.45 -4.81
C LEU A 122 -2.08 -4.44 -6.30
N VAL A 123 -2.23 -5.62 -6.92
CA VAL A 123 -2.65 -5.74 -8.34
C VAL A 123 -4.02 -5.09 -8.55
N ARG A 124 -5.00 -5.35 -7.67
CA ARG A 124 -6.31 -4.72 -7.75
C ARG A 124 -6.20 -3.20 -7.69
N ASN A 125 -5.42 -2.66 -6.76
CA ASN A 125 -5.25 -1.23 -6.59
C ASN A 125 -4.58 -0.59 -7.81
N GLU A 126 -3.57 -1.25 -8.39
CA GLU A 126 -2.91 -0.78 -9.62
C GLU A 126 -3.86 -0.78 -10.82
N LEU A 127 -4.72 -1.79 -10.95
CA LEU A 127 -5.73 -1.82 -12.00
C LEU A 127 -6.80 -0.74 -11.76
N PHE A 128 -7.26 -0.59 -10.52
CA PHE A 128 -8.27 0.42 -10.19
C PHE A 128 -7.75 1.84 -10.39
N ARG A 129 -6.46 2.09 -10.10
CA ARG A 129 -5.81 3.37 -10.39
C ARG A 129 -5.87 3.70 -11.88
N ARG A 130 -5.62 2.71 -12.77
CA ARG A 130 -5.74 2.91 -14.22
C ARG A 130 -7.17 3.24 -14.64
N VAL A 131 -8.14 2.54 -14.07
CA VAL A 131 -9.56 2.85 -14.32
C VAL A 131 -9.92 4.26 -13.88
N GLN A 132 -9.45 4.72 -12.72
CA GLN A 132 -9.69 6.08 -12.26
C GLN A 132 -9.05 7.15 -13.15
N LEU A 133 -7.81 6.90 -13.60
CA LEU A 133 -7.14 7.83 -14.52
C LEU A 133 -7.82 7.86 -15.88
N ALA A 134 -8.30 6.72 -16.37
CA ALA A 134 -9.07 6.65 -17.61
C ALA A 134 -10.42 7.39 -17.50
N ASP A 135 -11.10 7.24 -16.36
CA ASP A 135 -12.37 7.96 -16.08
C ASP A 135 -12.18 9.49 -16.02
N LEU A 136 -10.99 9.93 -15.61
CA LEU A 136 -10.59 11.34 -15.59
C LEU A 136 -9.96 11.82 -16.93
N GLU A 137 -9.83 10.94 -17.91
CA GLU A 137 -9.12 11.19 -19.17
C GLU A 137 -7.67 11.69 -18.98
N ASP A 138 -7.02 11.29 -17.86
CA ASP A 138 -5.64 11.67 -17.57
C ASP A 138 -4.66 10.72 -18.29
N TRP A 139 -4.63 10.84 -19.63
CA TRP A 139 -3.79 10.01 -20.51
C TRP A 139 -2.30 10.19 -20.23
N GLN A 140 -1.91 11.39 -19.78
CA GLN A 140 -0.52 11.64 -19.43
C GLN A 140 -0.09 10.80 -18.22
N ALA A 141 -0.86 10.80 -17.15
CA ALA A 141 -0.57 10.01 -15.96
C ALA A 141 -0.63 8.50 -16.24
N LEU A 142 -1.57 8.06 -17.10
CA LEU A 142 -1.62 6.67 -17.57
C LEU A 142 -0.37 6.28 -18.36
N GLY A 143 0.06 7.11 -19.29
CA GLY A 143 1.26 6.88 -20.08
C GLY A 143 2.52 6.83 -19.21
N GLU A 144 2.63 7.66 -18.17
CA GLU A 144 3.73 7.61 -17.21
C GLU A 144 3.75 6.30 -16.41
N LEU A 145 2.58 5.78 -16.00
CA LEU A 145 2.47 4.50 -15.30
C LEU A 145 2.92 3.31 -16.16
N ASP A 146 2.58 3.34 -17.45
CA ASP A 146 2.78 2.21 -18.35
C ASP A 146 3.93 2.42 -19.37
N ALA A 147 4.74 3.45 -19.16
CA ALA A 147 5.88 3.77 -20.02
C ALA A 147 6.82 2.58 -20.26
N ALA A 148 7.05 1.77 -19.22
CA ALA A 148 7.90 0.57 -19.30
C ALA A 148 7.33 -0.51 -20.23
N SER A 149 6.02 -0.56 -20.43
CA SER A 149 5.36 -1.50 -21.36
C SER A 149 5.19 -0.93 -22.76
N GLY A 150 5.62 0.32 -22.99
CA GLY A 150 5.48 1.01 -24.26
C GLY A 150 4.05 1.47 -24.55
N PHE A 151 3.23 1.61 -23.51
CA PHE A 151 1.87 2.16 -23.59
C PHE A 151 1.93 3.61 -23.12
N ASP A 152 2.08 4.53 -24.06
CA ASP A 152 2.16 5.97 -23.81
C ASP A 152 0.76 6.62 -23.78
N ALA A 153 0.72 7.93 -23.57
CA ALA A 153 -0.50 8.70 -23.47
C ALA A 153 -1.38 8.61 -24.73
N ASP A 154 -0.75 8.67 -25.91
CA ASP A 154 -1.46 8.63 -27.19
C ASP A 154 -2.11 7.25 -27.39
N ARG A 155 -1.40 6.18 -27.09
CA ARG A 155 -1.94 4.80 -27.16
C ARG A 155 -3.09 4.57 -26.20
N TRP A 156 -3.03 5.16 -24.99
CA TRP A 156 -4.14 5.08 -24.06
C TRP A 156 -5.37 5.80 -24.60
N ALA A 157 -5.22 7.04 -25.10
CA ALA A 157 -6.31 7.81 -25.70
C ALA A 157 -6.94 7.06 -26.87
N ASP A 158 -6.14 6.61 -27.84
CA ASP A 158 -6.62 5.87 -29.02
C ASP A 158 -7.37 4.57 -28.64
N SER A 159 -6.86 3.86 -27.61
CA SER A 159 -7.48 2.60 -27.17
C SER A 159 -8.82 2.84 -26.47
N MET A 160 -8.94 3.91 -25.70
CA MET A 160 -10.17 4.25 -25.03
C MET A 160 -11.22 4.83 -25.99
N ASP A 161 -10.81 5.63 -26.96
CA ASP A 161 -11.68 6.09 -28.04
C ASP A 161 -12.27 4.91 -28.81
N ALA A 162 -11.43 3.94 -29.20
CA ALA A 162 -11.89 2.73 -29.87
C ALA A 162 -12.85 1.90 -29.01
N TYR A 163 -12.61 1.81 -27.71
CA TYR A 163 -13.51 1.12 -26.77
C TYR A 163 -14.89 1.79 -26.66
N PHE A 164 -14.92 3.10 -26.54
CA PHE A 164 -16.18 3.86 -26.45
C PHE A 164 -16.96 3.87 -27.78
N ASP A 165 -16.27 3.86 -28.90
CA ASP A 165 -16.91 3.73 -30.23
C ASP A 165 -17.61 2.35 -30.41
N GLU A 166 -17.05 1.31 -29.77
CA GLU A 166 -17.65 -0.05 -29.84
C GLU A 166 -18.73 -0.29 -28.79
N HIS A 167 -18.63 0.32 -27.60
CA HIS A 167 -19.43 -0.03 -26.42
C HIS A 167 -20.24 1.15 -25.85
N GLY A 168 -20.12 2.35 -26.40
CA GLY A 168 -20.77 3.59 -25.96
C GLY A 168 -22.21 3.80 -26.43
#